data_7bf82ffada1dcdaab47877d6362bc773
#
_entry.id   7bf82ffada1dcdaab47877d6362bc773
#
_cell.length_a   1.000
_cell.length_b   1.000
_cell.length_c   1.000
_cell.angle_alpha   90.00
_cell.angle_beta   90.00
_cell.angle_gamma   90.00
#
_symmetry.space_group_name_H-M   'P 1'
#
loop_
_entity.id
_entity.type
_entity.pdbx_description
1 polymer ?
#
loop_
_entity_poly.entity_id
_entity_poly.type
_entity_poly.pdbx_seq_one_letter_code
_entity_poly.pdbx_strand_id
1 'polypeptide(L)'
;SGIVVVLISIVLGFFVQDVNSILQWIVSALFGSYVVSNVLKWHWWRFNGEGYFWGMLSGIIPALIFPIFTDTLDLYYFPIILLISVAGSIIGTYSAPPTDEQVLINFYKQTRPWGFWKPIYSKIKASEPGFEKNTAFKRDMFNVVIGTLAQTLLVIIPLYLIMHKNISMIVSIVILIICVIILKKNWWDYIKNEPNITRK
;
A
#
# COMPACT_ATOMS: atom_id res chain seq x y z
N SER A 1 2.26 -10.12 -28.31
CA SER A 1 2.29 -9.07 -27.24
C SER A 1 3.71 -8.64 -26.87
N GLY A 2 4.75 -9.51 -26.94
CA GLY A 2 6.15 -9.12 -26.67
C GLY A 2 6.70 -8.03 -27.58
N ILE A 3 6.37 -8.07 -28.86
CA ILE A 3 6.79 -7.05 -29.84
C ILE A 3 6.27 -5.65 -29.46
N VAL A 4 5.04 -5.56 -28.98
CA VAL A 4 4.44 -4.27 -28.53
C VAL A 4 5.22 -3.70 -27.33
N VAL A 5 5.61 -4.53 -26.38
CA VAL A 5 6.40 -4.11 -25.23
C VAL A 5 7.77 -3.59 -25.66
N VAL A 6 8.44 -4.29 -26.59
CA VAL A 6 9.74 -3.87 -27.13
C VAL A 6 9.62 -2.54 -27.88
N LEU A 7 8.60 -2.36 -28.72
CA LEU A 7 8.38 -1.11 -29.43
C LEU A 7 8.13 0.07 -28.49
N ILE A 8 7.28 -0.12 -27.48
CA ILE A 8 7.02 0.91 -26.45
C ILE A 8 8.31 1.23 -25.68
N SER A 9 9.12 0.22 -25.32
CA SER A 9 10.39 0.41 -24.62
C SER A 9 11.40 1.19 -25.46
N ILE A 10 11.47 0.95 -26.75
CA ILE A 10 12.35 1.70 -27.68
C ILE A 10 11.88 3.16 -27.73
N VAL A 11 10.59 3.41 -27.90
CA VAL A 11 10.03 4.77 -27.95
C VAL A 11 10.32 5.52 -26.65
N LEU A 12 10.07 4.89 -25.50
CA LEU A 12 10.38 5.48 -24.19
C LEU A 12 11.89 5.77 -24.04
N GLY A 13 12.76 4.88 -24.54
CA GLY A 13 14.21 5.06 -24.49
C GLY A 13 14.72 6.32 -25.19
N PHE A 14 14.02 6.83 -26.21
CA PHE A 14 14.38 8.09 -26.88
C PHE A 14 14.11 9.34 -26.02
N PHE A 15 13.19 9.25 -25.04
CA PHE A 15 12.83 10.38 -24.17
C PHE A 15 13.60 10.40 -22.85
N VAL A 16 14.39 9.36 -22.59
CA VAL A 16 15.09 9.20 -21.33
C VAL A 16 16.54 9.65 -21.46
N GLN A 17 16.95 10.60 -20.62
CA GLN A 17 18.31 11.13 -20.60
C GLN A 17 19.24 10.32 -19.70
N ASP A 18 18.70 9.71 -18.63
CA ASP A 18 19.48 8.91 -17.68
C ASP A 18 18.66 7.79 -17.02
N VAL A 19 19.34 6.79 -16.45
CA VAL A 19 18.73 5.61 -15.80
C VAL A 19 17.94 6.02 -14.53
N ASN A 20 18.38 7.04 -13.83
CA ASN A 20 17.73 7.48 -12.60
C ASN A 20 16.33 8.07 -12.90
N SER A 21 16.18 8.80 -13.98
CA SER A 21 14.89 9.31 -14.46
C SER A 21 13.91 8.17 -14.76
N ILE A 22 14.36 7.09 -15.43
CA ILE A 22 13.51 5.91 -15.65
C ILE A 22 13.04 5.30 -14.32
N LEU A 23 13.94 5.14 -13.36
CA LEU A 23 13.60 4.58 -12.06
C LEU A 23 12.58 5.46 -11.33
N GLN A 24 12.74 6.78 -11.37
CA GLN A 24 11.78 7.71 -10.77
C GLN A 24 10.41 7.63 -11.46
N TRP A 25 10.34 7.52 -12.78
CA TRP A 25 9.09 7.34 -13.52
C TRP A 25 8.37 6.06 -13.13
N ILE A 26 9.10 4.94 -13.10
CA ILE A 26 8.54 3.65 -12.70
C ILE A 26 8.02 3.71 -11.26
N VAL A 27 8.80 4.28 -10.35
CA VAL A 27 8.42 4.42 -8.94
C VAL A 27 7.18 5.31 -8.81
N SER A 28 7.15 6.48 -9.45
CA SER A 28 6.01 7.40 -9.40
C SER A 28 4.74 6.78 -10.00
N ALA A 29 4.85 6.11 -11.15
CA ALA A 29 3.72 5.44 -11.80
C ALA A 29 3.18 4.28 -10.97
N LEU A 30 4.05 3.41 -10.45
CA LEU A 30 3.63 2.27 -9.64
C LEU A 30 3.10 2.70 -8.28
N PHE A 31 3.85 3.49 -7.53
CA PHE A 31 3.43 3.86 -6.18
C PHE A 31 2.28 4.86 -6.18
N GLY A 32 2.25 5.83 -7.10
CA GLY A 32 1.16 6.81 -7.19
C GLY A 32 -0.19 6.18 -7.52
N SER A 33 -0.23 5.16 -8.37
CA SER A 33 -1.46 4.51 -8.81
C SER A 33 -1.81 3.25 -8.03
N TYR A 34 -0.83 2.37 -7.83
CA TYR A 34 -1.02 1.05 -7.24
C TYR A 34 -1.33 1.12 -5.74
N VAL A 35 -0.66 2.00 -5.00
CA VAL A 35 -0.84 2.13 -3.54
C VAL A 35 -2.27 2.51 -3.19
N VAL A 36 -2.87 3.48 -3.89
CA VAL A 36 -4.26 3.93 -3.65
C VAL A 36 -5.23 2.76 -3.77
N SER A 37 -5.20 2.06 -4.91
CA SER A 37 -6.11 0.94 -5.18
C SER A 37 -5.93 -0.20 -4.17
N ASN A 38 -4.68 -0.47 -3.76
CA ASN A 38 -4.40 -1.50 -2.74
C ASN A 38 -4.86 -1.08 -1.33
N VAL A 39 -4.77 0.18 -0.96
CA VAL A 39 -5.30 0.66 0.31
C VAL A 39 -6.83 0.61 0.31
N LEU A 40 -7.47 1.11 -0.76
CA LEU A 40 -8.92 1.16 -0.83
C LEU A 40 -9.58 -0.22 -0.81
N LYS A 41 -9.00 -1.23 -1.47
CA LYS A 41 -9.57 -2.59 -1.47
C LYS A 41 -9.65 -3.24 -0.09
N TRP A 42 -8.79 -2.86 0.85
CA TRP A 42 -8.81 -3.35 2.22
C TRP A 42 -9.71 -2.54 3.14
N HIS A 43 -9.85 -1.23 2.86
CA HIS A 43 -10.48 -0.30 3.80
C HIS A 43 -11.88 0.15 3.39
N TRP A 44 -12.32 -0.17 2.16
CA TRP A 44 -13.61 0.29 1.65
C TRP A 44 -14.43 -0.86 1.05
N TRP A 45 -15.54 -1.21 1.70
CA TRP A 45 -16.42 -2.32 1.35
C TRP A 45 -16.99 -2.27 -0.08
N ARG A 46 -17.23 -1.05 -0.60
CA ARG A 46 -17.83 -0.87 -1.93
C ARG A 46 -16.80 -0.98 -3.06
N PHE A 47 -15.51 -0.90 -2.74
CA PHE A 47 -14.46 -0.93 -3.73
C PHE A 47 -14.49 -2.25 -4.52
N ASN A 48 -14.48 -2.14 -5.86
CA ASN A 48 -14.61 -3.26 -6.80
C ASN A 48 -13.49 -3.26 -7.86
N GLY A 49 -13.54 -4.24 -8.78
CA GLY A 49 -12.55 -4.39 -9.84
C GLY A 49 -12.46 -3.18 -10.79
N GLU A 50 -13.60 -2.54 -11.10
CA GLU A 50 -13.62 -1.32 -11.92
C GLU A 50 -12.93 -0.14 -11.21
N GLY A 51 -13.18 0.03 -9.92
CA GLY A 51 -12.49 1.01 -9.08
C GLY A 51 -10.99 0.78 -9.05
N TYR A 52 -10.57 -0.48 -9.00
CA TYR A 52 -9.16 -0.85 -9.05
C TYR A 52 -8.53 -0.50 -10.41
N PHE A 53 -9.17 -0.91 -11.50
CA PHE A 53 -8.69 -0.66 -12.86
C PHE A 53 -8.59 0.84 -13.17
N TRP A 54 -9.69 1.59 -12.95
CA TRP A 54 -9.71 3.02 -13.23
C TRP A 54 -8.81 3.82 -12.30
N GLY A 55 -8.68 3.40 -11.05
CA GLY A 55 -7.74 4.00 -10.10
C GLY A 55 -6.28 3.84 -10.54
N MET A 56 -5.90 2.66 -11.00
CA MET A 56 -4.56 2.44 -11.54
C MET A 56 -4.34 3.23 -12.83
N LEU A 57 -5.26 3.15 -13.78
CA LEU A 57 -5.12 3.80 -15.08
C LEU A 57 -5.01 5.33 -14.95
N SER A 58 -5.88 5.93 -14.11
CA SER A 58 -5.88 7.38 -13.86
C SER A 58 -4.60 7.88 -13.16
N GLY A 59 -3.89 7.03 -12.42
CA GLY A 59 -2.60 7.37 -11.84
C GLY A 59 -1.42 7.14 -12.78
N ILE A 60 -1.45 6.08 -13.58
CA ILE A 60 -0.36 5.74 -14.53
C ILE A 60 -0.26 6.80 -15.64
N ILE A 61 -1.40 7.22 -16.21
CA ILE A 61 -1.41 8.18 -17.33
C ILE A 61 -0.69 9.49 -16.97
N PRO A 62 -1.05 10.23 -15.91
CA PRO A 62 -0.35 11.44 -15.55
C PRO A 62 1.11 11.19 -15.12
N ALA A 63 1.40 10.06 -14.48
CA ALA A 63 2.79 9.72 -14.12
C ALA A 63 3.71 9.56 -15.34
N LEU A 64 3.18 9.10 -16.48
CA LEU A 64 3.93 9.01 -17.74
C LEU A 64 3.99 10.34 -18.49
N ILE A 65 2.99 11.20 -18.32
CA ILE A 65 2.86 12.46 -19.09
C ILE A 65 3.60 13.61 -18.42
N PHE A 66 3.54 13.75 -17.10
CA PHE A 66 4.13 14.90 -16.40
C PHE A 66 5.63 15.09 -16.65
N PRO A 67 6.47 14.05 -16.63
CA PRO A 67 7.90 14.20 -16.88
C PRO A 67 8.24 14.71 -18.28
N ILE A 68 7.33 14.57 -19.25
CA ILE A 68 7.53 15.05 -20.64
C ILE A 68 7.43 16.58 -20.71
N PHE A 69 6.63 17.19 -19.82
CA PHE A 69 6.35 18.63 -19.83
C PHE A 69 7.14 19.43 -18.80
N THR A 70 7.87 18.78 -17.91
CA THR A 70 8.51 19.46 -16.79
C THR A 70 9.83 18.78 -16.40
N ASP A 71 10.85 19.60 -16.20
CA ASP A 71 12.18 19.18 -15.73
C ASP A 71 12.26 19.08 -14.18
N THR A 72 11.12 19.21 -13.48
CA THR A 72 11.10 19.15 -12.01
C THR A 72 11.07 17.71 -11.54
N LEU A 73 11.63 17.48 -10.34
CA LEU A 73 11.67 16.16 -9.70
C LEU A 73 10.26 15.55 -9.61
N ASP A 74 10.11 14.31 -10.08
CA ASP A 74 8.84 13.53 -10.08
C ASP A 74 8.18 13.47 -8.70
N LEU A 75 8.97 13.60 -7.64
CA LEU A 75 8.48 13.59 -6.26
C LEU A 75 7.47 14.71 -5.97
N TYR A 76 7.57 15.87 -6.63
CA TYR A 76 6.62 16.98 -6.44
C TYR A 76 5.24 16.69 -7.06
N TYR A 77 5.18 15.84 -8.10
CA TYR A 77 3.90 15.46 -8.75
C TYR A 77 3.25 14.25 -8.08
N PHE A 78 3.99 13.52 -7.27
CA PHE A 78 3.49 12.32 -6.60
C PHE A 78 2.17 12.55 -5.84
N PRO A 79 2.00 13.63 -5.02
CA PRO A 79 0.72 13.91 -4.36
C PRO A 79 -0.43 14.16 -5.33
N ILE A 80 -0.15 14.80 -6.47
CA ILE A 80 -1.15 15.08 -7.51
C ILE A 80 -1.59 13.79 -8.19
N ILE A 81 -0.63 12.94 -8.58
CA ILE A 81 -0.88 11.62 -9.16
C ILE A 81 -1.73 10.77 -8.21
N LEU A 82 -1.41 10.79 -6.92
CA LEU A 82 -2.13 10.07 -5.89
C LEU A 82 -3.59 10.57 -5.77
N LEU A 83 -3.83 11.88 -5.78
CA LEU A 83 -5.17 12.46 -5.76
C LEU A 83 -5.98 12.10 -7.02
N ILE A 84 -5.37 12.13 -8.21
CA ILE A 84 -6.01 11.71 -9.45
C ILE A 84 -6.37 10.23 -9.40
N SER A 85 -5.47 9.38 -8.89
CA SER A 85 -5.72 7.95 -8.70
C SER A 85 -6.87 7.68 -7.72
N VAL A 86 -6.96 8.45 -6.61
CA VAL A 86 -8.09 8.38 -5.67
C VAL A 86 -9.40 8.74 -6.38
N ALA A 87 -9.42 9.84 -7.13
CA ALA A 87 -10.61 10.27 -7.87
C ALA A 87 -11.03 9.22 -8.91
N GLY A 88 -10.10 8.69 -9.70
CA GLY A 88 -10.35 7.61 -10.65
C GLY A 88 -10.87 6.33 -9.99
N SER A 89 -10.31 5.96 -8.83
CA SER A 89 -10.78 4.82 -8.02
C SER A 89 -12.22 5.01 -7.55
N ILE A 90 -12.58 6.20 -7.09
CA ILE A 90 -13.94 6.51 -6.64
C ILE A 90 -14.91 6.46 -7.80
N ILE A 91 -14.61 7.16 -8.90
CA ILE A 91 -15.46 7.20 -10.10
C ILE A 91 -15.65 5.78 -10.66
N GLY A 92 -14.57 5.02 -10.85
CA GLY A 92 -14.63 3.64 -11.34
C GLY A 92 -15.42 2.72 -10.40
N THR A 93 -15.31 2.89 -9.10
CA THR A 93 -16.10 2.10 -8.13
C THR A 93 -17.60 2.36 -8.25
N TYR A 94 -18.03 3.60 -8.53
CA TYR A 94 -19.44 3.94 -8.69
C TYR A 94 -19.97 3.68 -10.10
N SER A 95 -19.11 3.47 -11.09
CA SER A 95 -19.52 3.13 -12.48
C SER A 95 -20.02 1.69 -12.62
N ALA A 96 -19.75 0.84 -11.62
CA ALA A 96 -20.16 -0.56 -11.63
C ALA A 96 -21.00 -0.93 -10.38
N PRO A 97 -21.80 -2.00 -10.45
CA PRO A 97 -22.51 -2.50 -9.29
C PRO A 97 -21.55 -2.94 -8.20
N PRO A 98 -21.98 -2.93 -6.92
CA PRO A 98 -21.18 -3.43 -5.82
C PRO A 98 -20.90 -4.93 -6.00
N THR A 99 -19.80 -5.40 -5.42
CA THR A 99 -19.50 -6.84 -5.32
C THR A 99 -20.63 -7.55 -4.58
N ASP A 100 -20.86 -8.81 -4.95
CA ASP A 100 -21.88 -9.67 -4.32
C ASP A 100 -21.78 -9.63 -2.79
N GLU A 101 -22.94 -9.46 -2.15
CA GLU A 101 -23.02 -9.29 -0.70
C GLU A 101 -22.49 -10.48 0.07
N GLN A 102 -22.75 -11.70 -0.43
CA GLN A 102 -22.29 -12.92 0.23
C GLN A 102 -20.77 -13.04 0.22
N VAL A 103 -20.14 -12.61 -0.87
CA VAL A 103 -18.67 -12.54 -0.99
C VAL A 103 -18.11 -11.55 0.02
N LEU A 104 -18.71 -10.36 0.14
CA LEU A 104 -18.28 -9.34 1.10
C LEU A 104 -18.46 -9.79 2.56
N ILE A 105 -19.56 -10.47 2.89
CA ILE A 105 -19.81 -11.04 4.21
C ILE A 105 -18.75 -12.10 4.55
N ASN A 106 -18.49 -13.03 3.64
CA ASN A 106 -17.50 -14.09 3.83
C ASN A 106 -16.10 -13.50 4.01
N PHE A 107 -15.73 -12.53 3.17
CA PHE A 107 -14.46 -11.82 3.28
C PHE A 107 -14.32 -11.12 4.64
N TYR A 108 -15.36 -10.39 5.07
CA TYR A 108 -15.32 -9.66 6.34
C TYR A 108 -15.24 -10.61 7.55
N LYS A 109 -15.94 -11.74 7.52
CA LYS A 109 -15.88 -12.75 8.59
C LYS A 109 -14.48 -13.35 8.75
N GLN A 110 -13.78 -13.56 7.63
CA GLN A 110 -12.44 -14.16 7.63
C GLN A 110 -11.35 -13.17 8.02
N THR A 111 -11.41 -11.94 7.50
CA THR A 111 -10.30 -10.97 7.59
C THR A 111 -10.52 -9.88 8.64
N ARG A 112 -11.77 -9.56 8.98
CA ARG A 112 -12.15 -8.49 9.90
C ARG A 112 -11.37 -7.19 9.65
N PRO A 113 -11.38 -6.66 8.41
CA PRO A 113 -10.59 -5.50 8.04
C PRO A 113 -11.08 -4.23 8.73
N TRP A 114 -10.18 -3.27 8.88
CA TRP A 114 -10.53 -1.93 9.37
C TRP A 114 -11.04 -1.05 8.24
N GLY A 115 -11.69 0.07 8.62
CA GLY A 115 -12.11 1.10 7.67
C GLY A 115 -13.61 1.19 7.50
N PHE A 116 -14.06 1.46 6.28
CA PHE A 116 -15.45 1.76 5.95
C PHE A 116 -16.28 0.49 5.68
N TRP A 117 -16.27 -0.46 6.64
CA TRP A 117 -16.99 -1.74 6.55
C TRP A 117 -18.29 -1.79 7.37
N LYS A 118 -18.72 -0.65 7.93
CA LYS A 118 -19.91 -0.57 8.77
C LYS A 118 -21.17 -1.19 8.14
N PRO A 119 -21.49 -1.01 6.84
CA PRO A 119 -22.68 -1.61 6.24
C PRO A 119 -22.68 -3.13 6.27
N ILE A 120 -21.53 -3.75 5.98
CA ILE A 120 -21.38 -5.22 6.00
C ILE A 120 -21.37 -5.74 7.43
N TYR A 121 -20.63 -5.07 8.33
CA TYR A 121 -20.60 -5.44 9.76
C TYR A 121 -21.99 -5.42 10.40
N SER A 122 -22.82 -4.40 10.13
CA SER A 122 -24.17 -4.34 10.71
C SER A 122 -25.06 -5.48 10.24
N LYS A 123 -24.95 -5.94 9.00
CA LYS A 123 -25.66 -7.11 8.49
C LYS A 123 -25.21 -8.42 9.16
N ILE A 124 -23.90 -8.61 9.33
CA ILE A 124 -23.37 -9.78 10.04
C ILE A 124 -23.84 -9.78 11.48
N LYS A 125 -23.80 -8.65 12.17
CA LYS A 125 -24.23 -8.55 13.57
C LYS A 125 -25.71 -8.80 13.75
N ALA A 126 -26.54 -8.49 12.76
CA ALA A 126 -27.97 -8.83 12.77
C ALA A 126 -28.22 -10.35 12.68
N SER A 127 -27.39 -11.06 11.89
CA SER A 127 -27.48 -12.51 11.74
C SER A 127 -26.76 -13.27 12.86
N GLU A 128 -25.66 -12.72 13.36
CA GLU A 128 -24.80 -13.33 14.39
C GLU A 128 -24.49 -12.27 15.48
N PRO A 129 -25.35 -12.14 16.51
CA PRO A 129 -25.19 -11.11 17.56
C PRO A 129 -23.86 -11.20 18.33
N GLY A 130 -23.26 -12.39 18.41
CA GLY A 130 -21.94 -12.62 19.04
C GLY A 130 -20.73 -12.27 18.18
N PHE A 131 -20.91 -11.81 16.93
CA PHE A 131 -19.77 -11.48 16.08
C PHE A 131 -19.15 -10.15 16.50
N GLU A 132 -17.85 -10.17 16.80
CA GLU A 132 -17.09 -8.99 17.22
C GLU A 132 -16.20 -8.48 16.09
N LYS A 133 -16.11 -7.15 15.97
CA LYS A 133 -15.20 -6.47 15.06
C LYS A 133 -13.76 -6.54 15.57
N ASN A 134 -12.80 -6.37 14.68
CA ASN A 134 -11.40 -6.20 15.07
C ASN A 134 -11.19 -4.89 15.84
N THR A 135 -10.72 -4.97 17.07
CA THR A 135 -10.43 -3.82 17.95
C THR A 135 -8.94 -3.51 18.04
N ALA A 136 -8.08 -4.29 17.39
CA ALA A 136 -6.62 -4.18 17.51
C ALA A 136 -6.00 -3.04 16.68
N PHE A 137 -6.79 -2.19 16.01
CA PHE A 137 -6.32 -1.12 15.11
C PHE A 137 -5.15 -0.30 15.67
N LYS A 138 -5.26 0.19 16.90
CA LYS A 138 -4.21 1.05 17.51
C LYS A 138 -2.89 0.30 17.67
N ARG A 139 -2.95 -0.95 18.13
CA ARG A 139 -1.78 -1.80 18.29
C ARG A 139 -1.14 -2.11 16.95
N ASP A 140 -1.95 -2.44 15.96
CA ASP A 140 -1.47 -2.85 14.65
C ASP A 140 -0.88 -1.66 13.89
N MET A 141 -1.48 -0.46 14.00
CA MET A 141 -0.89 0.78 13.46
C MET A 141 0.44 1.13 14.13
N PHE A 142 0.54 0.97 15.45
CA PHE A 142 1.80 1.15 16.15
C PHE A 142 2.87 0.17 15.63
N ASN A 143 2.50 -1.10 15.45
CA ASN A 143 3.40 -2.11 14.90
C ASN A 143 3.83 -1.79 13.45
N VAL A 144 2.94 -1.23 12.63
CA VAL A 144 3.27 -0.78 11.27
C VAL A 144 4.31 0.33 11.32
N VAL A 145 4.16 1.34 12.18
CA VAL A 145 5.12 2.42 12.33
C VAL A 145 6.49 1.89 12.78
N ILE A 146 6.53 1.05 13.80
CA ILE A 146 7.78 0.45 14.29
C ILE A 146 8.41 -0.47 13.24
N GLY A 147 7.60 -1.24 12.51
CA GLY A 147 8.06 -2.10 11.42
C GLY A 147 8.66 -1.32 10.27
N THR A 148 8.01 -0.22 9.85
CA THR A 148 8.52 0.68 8.82
C THR A 148 9.85 1.30 9.24
N LEU A 149 9.95 1.77 10.49
CA LEU A 149 11.21 2.30 11.03
C LEU A 149 12.31 1.24 11.01
N ALA A 150 12.02 0.02 11.45
CA ALA A 150 12.98 -1.09 11.43
C ALA A 150 13.47 -1.42 10.02
N GLN A 151 12.55 -1.48 9.04
CA GLN A 151 12.91 -1.70 7.62
C GLN A 151 13.79 -0.58 7.07
N THR A 152 13.47 0.67 7.38
CA THR A 152 14.27 1.84 6.97
C THR A 152 15.67 1.75 7.56
N LEU A 153 15.81 1.38 8.83
CA LEU A 153 17.12 1.23 9.48
C LEU A 153 17.95 0.11 8.87
N LEU A 154 17.32 -1.01 8.45
CA LEU A 154 18.01 -2.10 7.74
C LEU A 154 18.64 -1.63 6.43
N VAL A 155 18.03 -0.67 5.74
CA VAL A 155 18.56 -0.08 4.50
C VAL A 155 19.66 0.96 4.80
N ILE A 156 19.47 1.78 5.84
CA ILE A 156 20.37 2.89 6.17
C ILE A 156 21.68 2.38 6.79
N ILE A 157 21.67 1.32 7.61
CA ILE A 157 22.86 0.79 8.28
C ILE A 157 23.99 0.45 7.31
N PRO A 158 23.78 -0.33 6.22
CA PRO A 158 24.82 -0.58 5.22
C PRO A 158 25.33 0.70 4.54
N LEU A 159 24.46 1.69 4.31
CA LEU A 159 24.89 2.97 3.74
C LEU A 159 25.83 3.71 4.69
N TYR A 160 25.55 3.76 5.98
CA TYR A 160 26.46 4.36 6.98
C TYR A 160 27.78 3.62 7.07
N LEU A 161 27.78 2.30 6.89
CA LEU A 161 29.00 1.50 6.87
C LEU A 161 29.89 1.91 5.68
N ILE A 162 29.31 2.01 4.47
CA ILE A 162 30.04 2.42 3.24
C ILE A 162 30.55 3.85 3.36
N MET A 163 29.76 4.74 3.98
CA MET A 163 30.12 6.15 4.20
C MET A 163 31.09 6.38 5.37
N HIS A 164 31.54 5.32 6.04
CA HIS A 164 32.38 5.36 7.25
C HIS A 164 31.80 6.22 8.40
N LYS A 165 30.47 6.36 8.48
CA LYS A 165 29.77 7.09 9.55
C LYS A 165 29.49 6.17 10.74
N ASN A 166 30.55 5.77 11.45
CA ASN A 166 30.48 4.73 12.49
C ASN A 166 29.51 5.06 13.64
N ILE A 167 29.48 6.30 14.10
CA ILE A 167 28.58 6.73 15.19
C ILE A 167 27.12 6.60 14.76
N SER A 168 26.76 7.11 13.59
CA SER A 168 25.38 7.01 13.06
C SER A 168 24.99 5.55 12.83
N MET A 169 25.90 4.71 12.37
CA MET A 169 25.69 3.28 12.20
C MET A 169 25.37 2.59 13.54
N ILE A 170 26.18 2.84 14.58
CA ILE A 170 25.98 2.23 15.92
C ILE A 170 24.62 2.68 16.50
N VAL A 171 24.29 3.97 16.43
CA VAL A 171 22.99 4.48 16.89
C VAL A 171 21.84 3.81 16.14
N SER A 172 21.95 3.66 14.82
CA SER A 172 20.93 2.99 14.00
C SER A 172 20.75 1.51 14.37
N ILE A 173 21.83 0.80 14.65
CA ILE A 173 21.80 -0.59 15.12
C ILE A 173 21.09 -0.69 16.48
N VAL A 174 21.39 0.20 17.43
CA VAL A 174 20.73 0.20 18.74
C VAL A 174 19.22 0.43 18.59
N ILE A 175 18.81 1.41 17.77
CA ILE A 175 17.39 1.69 17.50
C ILE A 175 16.73 0.48 16.84
N LEU A 176 17.39 -0.16 15.87
CA LEU A 176 16.89 -1.37 15.23
C LEU A 176 16.63 -2.50 16.23
N ILE A 177 17.56 -2.75 17.13
CA ILE A 177 17.41 -3.76 18.19
C ILE A 177 16.20 -3.46 19.07
N ILE A 178 16.01 -2.19 19.45
CA ILE A 178 14.83 -1.76 20.23
C ILE A 178 13.54 -2.02 19.43
N CYS A 179 13.48 -1.65 18.15
CA CYS A 179 12.33 -1.91 17.29
C CYS A 179 12.01 -3.41 17.18
N VAL A 180 13.02 -4.26 17.02
CA VAL A 180 12.86 -5.72 16.94
C VAL A 180 12.31 -6.29 18.25
N ILE A 181 12.80 -5.83 19.41
CA ILE A 181 12.28 -6.25 20.72
C ILE A 181 10.81 -5.84 20.89
N ILE A 182 10.45 -4.62 20.51
CA ILE A 182 9.07 -4.13 20.57
C ILE A 182 8.16 -4.98 19.67
N LEU A 183 8.56 -5.21 18.41
CA LEU A 183 7.79 -6.02 17.48
C LEU A 183 7.65 -7.46 17.94
N LYS A 184 8.72 -8.06 18.48
CA LYS A 184 8.65 -9.41 19.03
C LYS A 184 7.59 -9.49 20.12
N LYS A 185 7.62 -8.58 21.09
CA LYS A 185 6.73 -8.61 22.26
C LYS A 185 5.28 -8.25 21.89
N ASN A 186 5.09 -7.25 21.02
CA ASN A 186 3.79 -6.66 20.75
C ASN A 186 3.02 -7.35 19.60
N TRP A 187 3.76 -7.97 18.67
CA TRP A 187 3.19 -8.62 17.48
C TRP A 187 3.43 -10.12 17.47
N TRP A 188 4.67 -10.58 17.55
CA TRP A 188 5.02 -12.00 17.41
C TRP A 188 4.46 -12.86 18.56
N ASP A 189 4.69 -12.45 19.80
CA ASP A 189 4.21 -13.18 20.97
C ASP A 189 2.68 -13.15 21.06
N TYR A 190 2.05 -12.08 20.59
CA TYR A 190 0.60 -11.99 20.50
C TYR A 190 0.03 -12.99 19.51
N ILE A 191 0.54 -13.06 18.26
CA ILE A 191 0.08 -14.02 17.24
C ILE A 191 0.29 -15.47 17.71
N LYS A 192 1.40 -15.73 18.36
CA LYS A 192 1.71 -17.08 18.86
C LYS A 192 0.76 -17.54 19.96
N ASN A 193 0.29 -16.62 20.78
CA ASN A 193 -0.58 -16.90 21.92
C ASN A 193 -2.07 -16.72 21.63
N GLU A 194 -2.44 -16.24 20.44
CA GLU A 194 -3.86 -16.17 20.04
C GLU A 194 -4.41 -17.57 19.81
N PRO A 195 -5.44 -18.00 20.57
CA PRO A 195 -6.08 -19.29 20.31
C PRO A 195 -6.70 -19.27 18.92
N ASN A 196 -6.42 -20.28 18.12
CA ASN A 196 -6.83 -20.54 16.74
C ASN A 196 -8.25 -20.07 16.39
N ILE A 197 -8.47 -18.79 16.14
CA ILE A 197 -9.75 -18.25 15.59
C ILE A 197 -9.84 -18.50 14.07
N THR A 198 -8.75 -18.90 13.43
CA THR A 198 -8.64 -19.05 11.97
C THR A 198 -8.56 -20.50 11.48
N ARG A 199 -8.81 -21.50 12.36
CA ARG A 199 -8.88 -22.92 11.94
C ARG A 199 -10.25 -23.50 12.25
N LYS A 200 -11.27 -23.04 11.55
CA LYS A 200 -12.49 -23.85 11.28
C LYS A 200 -13.04 -23.45 9.93
#